data_307f657658ebb84a3ad8c266094279df
#
_entry.id   307f657658ebb84a3ad8c266094279df
#
_cell.length_a   1.000
_cell.length_b   1.000
_cell.length_c   1.000
_cell.angle_alpha   90.00
_cell.angle_beta   90.00
_cell.angle_gamma   90.00
#
_symmetry.space_group_name_H-M   'P 1'
#
loop_
_entity.id
_entity.type
_entity.pdbx_description
1 polymer ?
#
loop_
_entity_poly.entity_id
_entity_poly.type
_entity_poly.pdbx_seq_one_letter_code
_entity_poly.pdbx_strand_id
1 'polypeptide(L)'
;MSRRRTMEVILASDYVSIGELARLTGCRYSTLKHYTEEGMLPFEQEEENLTRRYRREQIVQLVEWIRQQRKDGMSVPEIKEILAENQRTCSEQE
;
A
#
# COMPACT_ATOMS: atom_id res chain seq x y z
N MET A 1 -10.71 21.04 12.52
CA MET A 1 -11.10 20.54 11.19
C MET A 1 -9.86 20.10 10.42
N SER A 2 -9.84 18.85 10.03
CA SER A 2 -8.68 18.35 9.29
C SER A 2 -8.73 18.83 7.85
N ARG A 3 -7.59 19.26 7.36
CA ARG A 3 -7.46 19.68 5.98
C ARG A 3 -6.85 18.56 5.16
N ARG A 4 -7.40 18.34 3.99
CA ARG A 4 -6.78 17.41 3.07
C ARG A 4 -5.53 18.07 2.49
N ARG A 5 -4.47 17.29 2.39
CA ARG A 5 -3.29 17.79 1.71
C ARG A 5 -3.56 17.85 0.21
N THR A 6 -2.96 18.82 -0.45
CA THR A 6 -3.07 18.93 -1.91
C THR A 6 -2.30 17.80 -2.57
N MET A 7 -2.64 17.51 -3.81
CA MET A 7 -1.94 16.47 -4.56
C MET A 7 -0.45 16.80 -4.68
N GLU A 8 -0.11 18.06 -4.85
CA GLU A 8 1.29 18.48 -4.89
C GLU A 8 2.05 18.10 -3.62
N VAL A 9 1.45 18.37 -2.47
CA VAL A 9 2.07 18.06 -1.19
C VAL A 9 2.20 16.55 -1.02
N ILE A 10 1.16 15.81 -1.39
CA ILE A 10 1.19 14.34 -1.31
C ILE A 10 2.30 13.77 -2.16
N LEU A 11 2.42 14.26 -3.40
CA LEU A 11 3.45 13.76 -4.34
C LEU A 11 4.86 14.10 -3.88
N ALA A 12 5.01 15.16 -3.10
CA ALA A 12 6.31 15.56 -2.57
C ALA A 12 6.64 14.90 -1.24
N SER A 13 5.70 14.18 -0.64
CA SER A 13 5.89 13.56 0.67
C SER A 13 6.46 12.16 0.54
N ASP A 14 7.34 11.79 1.48
CA ASP A 14 7.87 10.42 1.53
C ASP A 14 6.84 9.43 2.03
N TYR A 15 5.91 9.88 2.87
CA TYR A 15 4.89 9.06 3.48
C TYR A 15 3.50 9.59 3.17
N VAL A 16 2.54 8.68 3.02
CA VAL A 16 1.16 9.04 2.75
C VAL A 16 0.24 8.20 3.63
N SER A 17 -0.94 8.75 3.92
CA SER A 17 -1.99 8.01 4.62
C SER A 17 -2.75 7.15 3.61
N ILE A 18 -3.62 6.27 4.15
CA ILE A 18 -4.42 5.41 3.27
C ILE A 18 -5.39 6.24 2.41
N GLY A 19 -5.95 7.31 2.96
CA GLY A 19 -6.81 8.19 2.18
C GLY A 19 -6.06 8.88 1.05
N GLU A 20 -4.83 9.31 1.33
CA GLU A 20 -3.98 9.91 0.31
C GLU A 20 -3.57 8.90 -0.74
N LEU A 21 -3.29 7.67 -0.30
CA LEU A 21 -2.95 6.59 -1.23
C LEU A 21 -4.13 6.29 -2.17
N ALA A 22 -5.35 6.31 -1.65
CA ALA A 22 -6.54 6.12 -2.47
C ALA A 22 -6.62 7.19 -3.57
N ARG A 23 -6.28 8.42 -3.24
CA ARG A 23 -6.27 9.51 -4.22
C ARG A 23 -5.18 9.33 -5.26
N LEU A 24 -4.01 8.86 -4.85
CA LEU A 24 -2.88 8.66 -5.76
C LEU A 24 -3.12 7.53 -6.75
N THR A 25 -3.73 6.45 -6.29
CA THR A 25 -3.86 5.23 -7.10
C THR A 25 -5.22 5.11 -7.78
N GLY A 26 -6.21 5.86 -7.31
CA GLY A 26 -7.58 5.71 -7.81
C GLY A 26 -8.30 4.50 -7.27
N CYS A 27 -7.70 3.80 -6.30
CA CYS A 27 -8.34 2.66 -5.66
C CYS A 27 -9.30 3.13 -4.58
N ARG A 28 -10.27 2.28 -4.28
CA ARG A 28 -11.21 2.57 -3.20
C ARG A 28 -10.51 2.43 -1.86
N TYR A 29 -10.88 3.30 -0.92
CA TYR A 29 -10.37 3.24 0.44
C TYR A 29 -10.56 1.85 1.04
N SER A 30 -11.76 1.28 0.90
CA SER A 30 -12.06 -0.02 1.46
C SER A 30 -11.18 -1.13 0.88
N THR A 31 -10.85 -1.03 -0.40
CA THR A 31 -9.96 -2.00 -1.04
C THR A 31 -8.56 -1.93 -0.46
N LEU A 32 -8.03 -0.71 -0.30
CA LEU A 32 -6.70 -0.53 0.27
C LEU A 32 -6.65 -0.96 1.73
N LYS A 33 -7.71 -0.67 2.47
CA LYS A 33 -7.80 -1.10 3.86
C LYS A 33 -7.80 -2.63 3.95
N HIS A 34 -8.55 -3.29 3.08
CA HIS A 34 -8.58 -4.75 3.04
C HIS A 34 -7.19 -5.32 2.75
N TYR A 35 -6.50 -4.78 1.75
CA TYR A 35 -5.15 -5.25 1.41
C TYR A 35 -4.18 -5.03 2.57
N THR A 36 -4.31 -3.91 3.27
CA THR A 36 -3.47 -3.63 4.44
C THR A 36 -3.71 -4.66 5.53
N GLU A 37 -4.97 -4.98 5.81
CA GLU A 37 -5.33 -5.94 6.84
C GLU A 37 -4.92 -7.36 6.48
N GLU A 38 -4.84 -7.66 5.19
CA GLU A 38 -4.38 -8.96 4.71
C GLU A 38 -2.85 -9.08 4.71
N GLY A 39 -2.17 -8.01 5.08
CA GLY A 39 -0.71 -8.01 5.13
C GLY A 39 -0.04 -7.79 3.78
N MET A 40 -0.79 -7.34 2.78
CA MET A 40 -0.25 -7.12 1.45
C MET A 40 0.42 -5.77 1.29
N LEU A 41 0.03 -4.78 2.08
CA LEU A 41 0.57 -3.43 1.99
C LEU A 41 1.35 -3.10 3.26
N PRO A 42 2.67 -3.01 3.19
CA PRO A 42 3.47 -2.64 4.35
C PRO A 42 3.22 -1.19 4.76
N PHE A 43 3.21 -0.95 6.05
CA PHE A 43 2.99 0.39 6.60
C PHE A 43 3.80 0.57 7.86
N GLU A 44 3.95 1.82 8.28
CA GLU A 44 4.61 2.18 9.51
C GLU A 44 3.60 2.81 10.46
N GLN A 45 3.66 2.44 11.71
CA GLN A 45 2.74 2.92 12.72
C GLN A 45 3.46 2.90 14.06
N GLU A 46 3.58 4.06 14.68
CA GLU A 46 4.30 4.15 15.95
C GLU A 46 3.55 3.49 17.09
N GLU A 47 2.22 3.63 17.09
CA GLU A 47 1.35 3.02 18.09
C GLU A 47 0.08 2.55 17.41
N GLU A 48 -0.60 1.57 18.01
CA GLU A 48 -1.78 0.96 17.43
C GLU A 48 -2.89 1.95 17.07
N ASN A 49 -3.02 3.01 17.83
CA ASN A 49 -4.08 3.99 17.60
C ASN A 49 -3.65 5.17 16.75
N LEU A 50 -2.44 5.16 16.23
CA LEU A 50 -1.99 6.22 15.35
C LEU A 50 -2.28 5.87 13.89
N THR A 51 -2.32 6.91 13.06
CA THR A 51 -2.56 6.73 11.63
C THR A 51 -1.44 5.94 10.98
N ARG A 52 -1.81 4.95 10.20
CA ARG A 52 -0.85 4.18 9.43
C ARG A 52 -0.27 5.04 8.32
N ARG A 53 1.04 4.93 8.11
CA ARG A 53 1.75 5.65 7.06
C ARG A 53 2.40 4.68 6.11
N TYR A 54 2.33 4.99 4.83
CA TYR A 54 2.89 4.16 3.78
C TYR A 54 3.98 4.93 3.07
N ARG A 55 5.05 4.26 2.69
CA ARG A 55 6.11 4.88 1.89
C ARG A 55 5.59 5.08 0.47
N ARG A 56 5.42 6.33 0.08
CA ARG A 56 4.72 6.69 -1.15
C ARG A 56 5.23 5.96 -2.38
N GLU A 57 6.52 6.03 -2.65
CA GLU A 57 7.07 5.43 -3.86
C GLU A 57 6.86 3.93 -3.91
N GLN A 58 7.16 3.26 -2.82
CA GLN A 58 7.05 1.81 -2.75
C GLN A 58 5.61 1.35 -2.80
N ILE A 59 4.74 2.04 -2.06
CA ILE A 59 3.37 1.58 -1.93
C ILE A 59 2.57 1.80 -3.20
N VAL A 60 2.82 2.91 -3.91
CA VAL A 60 2.13 3.18 -5.17
C VAL A 60 2.47 2.10 -6.19
N GLN A 61 3.75 1.76 -6.31
CA GLN A 61 4.18 0.71 -7.23
C GLN A 61 3.56 -0.63 -6.86
N LEU A 62 3.52 -0.93 -5.58
CA LEU A 62 2.94 -2.20 -5.11
C LEU A 62 1.45 -2.28 -5.40
N VAL A 63 0.71 -1.21 -5.11
CA VAL A 63 -0.73 -1.19 -5.37
C VAL A 63 -1.00 -1.35 -6.87
N GLU A 64 -0.23 -0.68 -7.71
CA GLU A 64 -0.41 -0.80 -9.15
C GLU A 64 -0.10 -2.21 -9.65
N TRP A 65 0.94 -2.83 -9.08
CA TRP A 65 1.27 -4.21 -9.41
C TRP A 65 0.13 -5.16 -9.00
N ILE A 66 -0.41 -4.97 -7.80
CA ILE A 66 -1.53 -5.80 -7.33
C ILE A 66 -2.74 -5.65 -8.25
N ARG A 67 -3.05 -4.42 -8.63
CA ARG A 67 -4.17 -4.16 -9.53
C ARG A 67 -3.97 -4.88 -10.87
N GLN A 68 -2.76 -4.86 -11.39
CA GLN A 68 -2.45 -5.52 -12.65
C GLN A 68 -2.63 -7.03 -12.51
N GLN A 69 -2.17 -7.61 -11.42
CA GLN A 69 -2.35 -9.05 -11.19
C GLN A 69 -3.82 -9.42 -11.07
N ARG A 70 -4.60 -8.60 -10.38
CA ARG A 70 -6.04 -8.83 -10.27
C ARG A 70 -6.72 -8.75 -11.63
N LYS A 71 -6.29 -7.83 -12.47
CA LYS A 71 -6.80 -7.71 -13.84
C LYS A 71 -6.50 -8.96 -14.66
N ASP A 72 -5.35 -9.55 -14.42
CA ASP A 72 -4.92 -10.76 -15.11
C ASP A 72 -5.59 -12.03 -14.59
N GLY A 73 -6.43 -11.88 -13.57
CA GLY A 73 -7.22 -13.00 -13.06
C GLY A 73 -6.67 -13.64 -11.79
N MET A 74 -5.61 -13.11 -11.22
CA MET A 74 -5.06 -13.66 -9.98
C MET A 74 -5.95 -13.36 -8.79
N SER A 75 -6.07 -14.32 -7.89
CA SER A 75 -6.81 -14.14 -6.66
C SER A 75 -5.93 -13.46 -5.60
N VAL A 76 -6.57 -12.90 -4.58
CA VAL A 76 -5.84 -12.29 -3.47
C VAL A 76 -4.88 -13.29 -2.79
N PRO A 77 -5.31 -14.52 -2.46
CA PRO A 77 -4.38 -15.48 -1.87
C PRO A 77 -3.15 -15.77 -2.72
N GLU A 78 -3.31 -15.85 -4.05
CA GLU A 78 -2.19 -16.08 -4.94
C GLU A 78 -1.21 -14.91 -4.92
N ILE A 79 -1.73 -13.69 -4.91
CA ILE A 79 -0.89 -12.49 -4.83
C ILE A 79 -0.14 -12.45 -3.50
N LYS A 80 -0.81 -12.81 -2.41
CA LYS A 80 -0.18 -12.84 -1.10
C LYS A 80 1.00 -13.81 -1.05
N GLU A 81 0.85 -14.95 -1.69
CA GLU A 81 1.93 -15.93 -1.76
C GLU A 81 3.16 -15.37 -2.48
N ILE A 82 2.93 -14.70 -3.60
CA ILE A 82 4.03 -14.10 -4.37
C ILE A 82 4.74 -13.03 -3.54
N LEU A 83 3.97 -12.19 -2.85
CA LEU A 83 4.55 -11.14 -2.01
C LEU A 83 5.36 -11.73 -0.86
N ALA A 84 4.86 -12.80 -0.25
CA ALA A 84 5.58 -13.46 0.84
C ALA A 84 6.88 -14.06 0.35
N GLU A 85 6.89 -14.66 -0.83
CA GLU A 85 8.10 -15.23 -1.41
C GLU A 85 9.13 -14.15 -1.73
N ASN A 86 8.68 -13.01 -2.29
CA ASN A 86 9.58 -11.91 -2.59
C ASN A 86 10.23 -11.34 -1.33
N GLN A 87 9.46 -11.21 -0.26
CA GLN A 87 10.00 -10.74 1.01
C GLN A 87 11.03 -11.71 1.59
N ARG A 88 10.73 -12.99 1.49
CA ARG A 88 11.63 -14.02 1.96
C ARG A 88 12.93 -14.01 1.18
N THR A 89 12.84 -13.89 -0.14
CA THR A 89 14.01 -13.83 -1.01
C THR A 89 14.89 -12.63 -0.69
N CYS A 90 14.28 -11.48 -0.47
CA CYS A 90 15.03 -10.28 -0.08
C CYS A 90 15.77 -10.47 1.24
N SER A 91 15.12 -11.13 2.21
CA SER A 91 15.75 -11.40 3.50
C SER A 91 16.95 -12.33 3.37
N GLU A 92 16.86 -13.30 2.50
CA GLU A 92 17.94 -14.28 2.31
C GLU A 92 19.15 -13.68 1.63
N GLN A 93 19.00 -12.65 0.85
CA GLN A 93 20.11 -12.02 0.14
C GLN A 93 20.96 -11.13 1.04
N GLU A 94 20.52 -10.86 2.22
CA GLU A 94 21.31 -10.15 3.20
C GLU A 94 22.18 -11.10 3.98
#